data_fed8bbded47f55b70b0913cfa2366ed1
#
_entry.id   fed8bbded47f55b70b0913cfa2366ed1
#
_cell.length_a   1.000
_cell.length_b   1.000
_cell.length_c   1.000
_cell.angle_alpha   90.00
_cell.angle_beta   90.00
_cell.angle_gamma   90.00
#
_symmetry.space_group_name_H-M   'P 1'
#
loop_
_entity.id
_entity.type
_entity.pdbx_description
1 polymer ?
#
loop_
_entity_poly.entity_id
_entity_poly.type
_entity_poly.pdbx_seq_one_letter_code
_entity_poly.pdbx_strand_id
1 'polypeptide(L)'
;TMLLTDDKGADATGLDPLNGVRPAAGDMPILPQADNGKLSLDDEAIVRLPDGTMFISDEYGPNIYRFSAEGRLMSAAQPPAALVPMRHGKPNFASDNPGPGAAEPDPKDPETGRQNNQGLEGMSMTPDGKFLIAVLQSAARQDGGDSGSTRQNTRALVYDASDLAHLKLAHEYVVPLPVFK
;
A
#
# COMPACT_ATOMS: atom_id res chain seq x y z
N THR A 1 14.80 14.46 -11.20
CA THR A 1 14.55 13.07 -10.77
C THR A 1 14.89 12.98 -9.30
N MET A 2 14.01 12.47 -8.51
CA MET A 2 14.20 12.21 -7.07
C MET A 2 14.23 10.69 -6.88
N LEU A 3 15.15 10.20 -6.06
CA LEU A 3 15.18 8.81 -5.62
C LEU A 3 14.47 8.71 -4.28
N LEU A 4 13.60 7.73 -4.12
CA LEU A 4 13.01 7.39 -2.84
C LEU A 4 13.96 6.48 -2.08
N THR A 5 14.13 6.77 -0.80
CA THR A 5 14.98 5.98 0.11
C THR A 5 14.20 5.56 1.33
N ASP A 6 14.59 4.47 1.95
CA ASP A 6 14.04 4.04 3.22
C ASP A 6 14.44 4.99 4.39
N ASP A 7 13.99 4.70 5.58
CA ASP A 7 14.28 5.46 6.81
C ASP A 7 15.77 5.46 7.20
N LYS A 8 16.57 4.54 6.64
CA LYS A 8 18.01 4.40 6.84
C LYS A 8 18.83 5.03 5.71
N GLY A 9 18.16 5.51 4.64
CA GLY A 9 18.78 6.12 3.48
C GLY A 9 19.21 5.14 2.39
N ALA A 10 18.79 3.87 2.44
CA ALA A 10 18.98 2.93 1.34
C ALA A 10 17.91 3.15 0.26
N ASP A 11 18.31 3.12 -1.02
CA ASP A 11 17.37 3.29 -2.13
C ASP A 11 16.26 2.25 -2.08
N ALA A 12 15.02 2.70 -2.30
CA ALA A 12 13.89 1.81 -2.56
C ALA A 12 14.01 1.13 -3.93
N THR A 13 13.14 0.19 -4.21
CA THR A 13 13.11 -0.57 -5.47
C THR A 13 11.68 -0.88 -5.88
N GLY A 14 11.41 -0.93 -7.19
CA GLY A 14 10.16 -1.40 -7.78
C GLY A 14 10.10 -2.92 -8.00
N LEU A 15 11.03 -3.70 -7.43
CA LEU A 15 10.97 -5.16 -7.54
C LEU A 15 9.86 -5.72 -6.65
N ASP A 16 9.15 -6.75 -7.16
CA ASP A 16 8.19 -7.51 -6.37
C ASP A 16 8.82 -7.98 -5.05
N PRO A 17 8.16 -7.76 -3.90
CA PRO A 17 8.69 -8.18 -2.60
C PRO A 17 8.75 -9.69 -2.43
N LEU A 18 8.07 -10.48 -3.28
CA LEU A 18 7.99 -11.94 -3.15
C LEU A 18 7.54 -12.34 -1.72
N ASN A 19 8.36 -13.12 -1.02
CA ASN A 19 8.12 -13.50 0.37
C ASN A 19 8.76 -12.54 1.38
N GLY A 20 9.40 -11.47 0.90
CA GLY A 20 10.14 -10.56 1.75
C GLY A 20 9.23 -9.60 2.53
N VAL A 21 9.42 -9.60 3.84
CA VAL A 21 8.70 -8.71 4.76
C VAL A 21 9.71 -8.11 5.72
N ARG A 22 9.79 -6.79 5.76
CA ARG A 22 10.51 -6.07 6.79
C ARG A 22 9.64 -6.00 8.05
N PRO A 23 10.08 -6.54 9.19
CA PRO A 23 9.30 -6.52 10.43
C PRO A 23 9.01 -5.09 10.90
N ALA A 24 7.89 -4.92 11.60
CA ALA A 24 7.58 -3.67 12.29
C ALA A 24 8.69 -3.32 13.29
N ALA A 25 9.03 -2.02 13.37
CA ALA A 25 10.06 -1.52 14.27
C ALA A 25 9.76 -0.07 14.68
N GLY A 26 9.63 0.18 16.00
CA GLY A 26 9.17 1.48 16.49
C GLY A 26 7.79 1.80 15.95
N ASP A 27 7.64 2.98 15.36
CA ASP A 27 6.38 3.44 14.74
C ASP A 27 6.21 2.99 13.28
N MET A 28 7.20 2.29 12.71
CA MET A 28 7.08 1.73 11.36
C MET A 28 6.32 0.41 11.41
N PRO A 29 5.25 0.25 10.58
CA PRO A 29 4.56 -1.01 10.45
C PRO A 29 5.40 -2.06 9.72
N ILE A 30 4.83 -3.22 9.47
CA ILE A 30 5.40 -4.19 8.54
C ILE A 30 5.42 -3.60 7.12
N LEU A 31 6.53 -3.78 6.40
CA LEU A 31 6.72 -3.21 5.07
C LEU A 31 7.12 -4.29 4.06
N PRO A 32 6.75 -4.15 2.78
CA PRO A 32 7.26 -5.02 1.73
C PRO A 32 8.77 -4.84 1.57
N GLN A 33 9.47 -5.95 1.41
CA GLN A 33 10.93 -5.95 1.23
C GLN A 33 11.31 -6.91 0.11
N ALA A 34 12.03 -6.41 -0.87
CA ALA A 34 12.56 -7.25 -1.94
C ALA A 34 13.74 -8.11 -1.46
N ASP A 35 14.07 -9.17 -2.21
CA ASP A 35 15.14 -10.12 -1.87
C ASP A 35 16.53 -9.47 -1.68
N ASN A 36 16.74 -8.31 -2.31
CA ASN A 36 17.96 -7.52 -2.13
C ASN A 36 18.00 -6.71 -0.81
N GLY A 37 16.99 -6.86 0.06
CA GLY A 37 16.87 -6.18 1.34
C GLY A 37 16.32 -4.75 1.27
N LYS A 38 16.01 -4.24 0.07
CA LYS A 38 15.49 -2.88 -0.13
C LYS A 38 13.99 -2.83 0.15
N LEU A 39 13.50 -1.64 0.55
CA LEU A 39 12.07 -1.34 0.60
C LEU A 39 11.49 -1.50 -0.81
N SER A 40 10.48 -2.35 -0.94
CA SER A 40 9.79 -2.58 -2.20
C SER A 40 8.58 -1.66 -2.29
N LEU A 41 8.48 -0.88 -3.37
CA LEU A 41 7.41 0.09 -3.62
C LEU A 41 6.93 -0.04 -5.06
N ASP A 42 5.63 0.03 -5.20
CA ASP A 42 4.93 0.28 -6.46
C ASP A 42 4.05 1.51 -6.24
N ASP A 43 4.66 2.68 -6.47
CA ASP A 43 4.09 3.97 -6.09
C ASP A 43 3.05 4.43 -7.12
N GLU A 44 1.81 4.71 -6.65
CA GLU A 44 0.66 4.99 -7.51
C GLU A 44 0.17 6.43 -7.42
N ALA A 45 -0.05 6.96 -6.24
CA ALA A 45 -0.49 8.33 -6.07
C ALA A 45 0.43 9.13 -5.16
N ILE A 46 0.55 10.43 -5.46
CA ILE A 46 1.35 11.37 -4.69
C ILE A 46 0.51 12.57 -4.24
N VAL A 47 0.59 12.92 -2.96
CA VAL A 47 0.07 14.17 -2.39
C VAL A 47 1.23 14.97 -1.81
N ARG A 48 1.57 16.08 -2.46
CA ARG A 48 2.62 16.97 -1.99
C ARG A 48 2.07 18.01 -1.02
N LEU A 49 2.74 18.17 0.11
CA LEU A 49 2.37 19.12 1.16
C LEU A 49 3.11 20.46 0.99
N PRO A 50 2.58 21.57 1.60
CA PRO A 50 3.21 22.89 1.50
C PRO A 50 4.63 22.96 2.09
N ASP A 51 4.97 22.09 3.04
CA ASP A 51 6.29 21.99 3.66
C ASP A 51 7.31 21.23 2.79
N GLY A 52 6.87 20.76 1.60
CA GLY A 52 7.68 20.00 0.65
C GLY A 52 7.68 18.50 0.90
N THR A 53 7.19 18.01 2.05
CA THR A 53 7.01 16.58 2.29
C THR A 53 5.89 16.04 1.41
N MET A 54 5.80 14.72 1.27
CA MET A 54 4.80 14.10 0.41
C MET A 54 4.28 12.80 1.01
N PHE A 55 3.01 12.52 0.74
CA PHE A 55 2.45 11.18 0.90
C PHE A 55 2.46 10.46 -0.43
N ILE A 56 2.80 9.17 -0.39
CA ILE A 56 2.79 8.26 -1.53
C ILE A 56 1.98 7.03 -1.15
N SER A 57 1.03 6.64 -2.00
CA SER A 57 0.31 5.37 -1.85
C SER A 57 1.05 4.25 -2.56
N ASP A 58 0.89 3.03 -2.09
CA ASP A 58 1.64 1.86 -2.55
C ASP A 58 0.70 0.71 -2.92
N GLU A 59 1.01 0.07 -4.03
CA GLU A 59 0.26 -1.07 -4.52
C GLU A 59 0.68 -2.37 -3.84
N TYR A 60 1.97 -2.54 -3.54
CA TYR A 60 2.49 -3.75 -2.90
C TYR A 60 2.06 -3.86 -1.44
N GLY A 61 2.37 -2.84 -0.63
CA GLY A 61 2.14 -2.86 0.79
C GLY A 61 0.75 -2.46 1.26
N PRO A 62 -0.17 -2.04 0.40
CA PRO A 62 -1.25 -1.06 0.44
C PRO A 62 -1.11 -0.04 1.59
N ASN A 63 0.12 0.44 1.76
CA ASN A 63 0.47 1.43 2.77
C ASN A 63 0.38 2.87 2.22
N ILE A 64 0.37 3.84 3.12
CA ILE A 64 0.60 5.24 2.79
C ILE A 64 1.92 5.64 3.43
N TYR A 65 2.89 6.00 2.61
CA TYR A 65 4.21 6.42 3.06
C TYR A 65 4.31 7.94 3.10
N ARG A 66 4.93 8.49 4.12
CA ARG A 66 5.34 9.89 4.16
C ARG A 66 6.83 10.00 3.89
N PHE A 67 7.19 10.79 2.88
CA PHE A 67 8.58 11.08 2.52
C PHE A 67 8.93 12.54 2.78
N SER A 68 10.20 12.81 3.07
CA SER A 68 10.74 14.17 3.12
C SER A 68 10.76 14.79 1.72
N ALA A 69 11.06 16.09 1.64
CA ALA A 69 11.23 16.81 0.37
C ALA A 69 12.36 16.22 -0.50
N GLU A 70 13.34 15.54 0.11
CA GLU A 70 14.47 14.88 -0.56
C GLU A 70 14.19 13.41 -0.91
N GLY A 71 13.01 12.86 -0.54
CA GLY A 71 12.62 11.49 -0.84
C GLY A 71 13.00 10.45 0.21
N ARG A 72 13.30 10.85 1.45
CA ARG A 72 13.58 9.91 2.53
C ARG A 72 12.30 9.53 3.27
N LEU A 73 12.07 8.23 3.48
CA LEU A 73 10.94 7.72 4.26
C LEU A 73 10.99 8.25 5.71
N MET A 74 9.90 8.86 6.15
CA MET A 74 9.73 9.44 7.48
C MET A 74 8.78 8.62 8.35
N SER A 75 7.65 8.18 7.78
CA SER A 75 6.64 7.35 8.45
C SER A 75 5.84 6.57 7.43
N ALA A 76 5.11 5.57 7.90
CA ALA A 76 4.18 4.80 7.09
C ALA A 76 2.90 4.50 7.88
N ALA A 77 1.75 4.64 7.24
CA ALA A 77 0.47 4.23 7.78
C ALA A 77 0.04 2.92 7.12
N GLN A 78 -0.19 1.92 7.94
CA GLN A 78 -0.72 0.63 7.49
C GLN A 78 -2.23 0.74 7.25
N PRO A 79 -2.78 0.03 6.25
CA PRO A 79 -4.22 -0.05 6.06
C PRO A 79 -4.87 -0.86 7.18
N PRO A 80 -6.21 -0.90 7.26
CA PRO A 80 -6.91 -1.85 8.10
C PRO A 80 -6.36 -3.27 7.92
N ALA A 81 -6.25 -4.03 9.00
CA ALA A 81 -5.69 -5.40 8.97
C ALA A 81 -6.38 -6.30 7.93
N ALA A 82 -7.67 -6.05 7.68
CA ALA A 82 -8.43 -6.77 6.66
C ALA A 82 -7.91 -6.56 5.22
N LEU A 83 -7.13 -5.52 4.95
CA LEU A 83 -6.57 -5.24 3.61
C LEU A 83 -5.12 -5.71 3.45
N VAL A 84 -4.45 -6.06 4.54
CA VAL A 84 -3.10 -6.65 4.48
C VAL A 84 -3.20 -8.01 3.80
N PRO A 85 -2.46 -8.24 2.70
CA PRO A 85 -2.52 -9.53 2.00
C PRO A 85 -1.89 -10.63 2.84
N MET A 86 -2.60 -11.74 2.98
CA MET A 86 -2.19 -12.88 3.80
C MET A 86 -2.01 -14.13 2.94
N ARG A 87 -0.90 -14.86 3.17
CA ARG A 87 -0.64 -16.20 2.66
C ARG A 87 -0.16 -17.10 3.79
N HIS A 88 -0.73 -18.29 3.89
CA HIS A 88 -0.46 -19.22 5.00
C HIS A 88 -0.58 -18.56 6.40
N GLY A 89 -1.59 -17.68 6.54
CA GLY A 89 -1.87 -16.97 7.80
C GLY A 89 -0.81 -15.93 8.20
N LYS A 90 0.07 -15.50 7.26
CA LYS A 90 1.10 -14.48 7.50
C LYS A 90 1.00 -13.35 6.47
N PRO A 91 1.35 -12.11 6.83
CA PRO A 91 1.49 -11.04 5.87
C PRO A 91 2.49 -11.43 4.76
N ASN A 92 2.06 -11.25 3.51
CA ASN A 92 2.89 -11.52 2.34
C ASN A 92 2.48 -10.56 1.22
N PHE A 93 3.39 -9.72 0.80
CA PHE A 93 3.13 -8.61 -0.11
C PHE A 93 3.42 -8.92 -1.59
N ALA A 94 3.75 -10.18 -1.92
CA ALA A 94 3.96 -10.58 -3.31
C ALA A 94 2.80 -10.13 -4.22
N SER A 95 3.14 -9.70 -5.44
CA SER A 95 2.20 -9.06 -6.36
C SER A 95 1.97 -9.83 -7.66
N ASP A 96 2.44 -11.08 -7.75
CA ASP A 96 2.31 -11.93 -8.95
C ASP A 96 3.14 -11.46 -10.16
N ASN A 97 4.22 -10.71 -9.89
CA ASN A 97 5.20 -10.30 -10.89
C ASN A 97 6.63 -10.57 -10.41
N PRO A 98 6.97 -11.83 -10.14
CA PRO A 98 8.20 -12.18 -9.44
C PRO A 98 9.48 -11.84 -10.21
N GLY A 99 9.35 -11.49 -11.48
CA GLY A 99 10.49 -11.24 -12.35
C GLY A 99 11.10 -12.53 -12.94
N PRO A 100 12.02 -12.39 -13.89
CA PRO A 100 12.59 -13.54 -14.59
C PRO A 100 13.34 -14.50 -13.65
N GLY A 101 12.91 -15.76 -13.63
CA GLY A 101 13.58 -16.83 -12.88
C GLY A 101 13.19 -16.92 -11.40
N ALA A 102 12.35 -16.02 -10.88
CA ALA A 102 11.80 -16.16 -9.54
C ALA A 102 10.55 -17.05 -9.56
N ALA A 103 10.24 -17.67 -8.42
CA ALA A 103 9.06 -18.51 -8.27
C ALA A 103 7.82 -17.65 -8.04
N GLU A 104 6.68 -18.09 -8.58
CA GLU A 104 5.38 -17.57 -8.24
C GLU A 104 5.12 -17.66 -6.73
N PRO A 105 4.36 -16.74 -6.13
CA PRO A 105 3.98 -16.83 -4.73
C PRO A 105 3.09 -18.07 -4.49
N ASP A 106 3.18 -18.63 -3.28
CA ASP A 106 2.36 -19.78 -2.87
C ASP A 106 1.56 -19.45 -1.60
N PRO A 107 0.21 -19.53 -1.62
CA PRO A 107 -0.62 -19.69 -2.82
C PRO A 107 -0.44 -18.48 -3.78
N LYS A 108 -0.69 -18.70 -5.08
CA LYS A 108 -0.55 -17.64 -6.09
C LYS A 108 -1.31 -16.37 -5.69
N ASP A 109 -2.58 -16.52 -5.34
CA ASP A 109 -3.40 -15.42 -4.81
C ASP A 109 -3.36 -15.37 -3.28
N PRO A 110 -3.43 -14.18 -2.67
CA PRO A 110 -3.57 -14.09 -1.21
C PRO A 110 -4.90 -14.69 -0.77
N GLU A 111 -4.92 -15.27 0.44
CA GLU A 111 -6.12 -15.87 1.06
C GLU A 111 -7.12 -14.78 1.47
N THR A 112 -6.61 -13.65 1.96
CA THR A 112 -7.36 -12.45 2.37
C THR A 112 -6.55 -11.19 2.07
N GLY A 113 -7.18 -10.03 2.20
CA GLY A 113 -6.56 -8.74 1.97
C GLY A 113 -6.67 -8.26 0.53
N ARG A 114 -5.77 -7.35 0.13
CA ARG A 114 -5.73 -6.86 -1.26
C ARG A 114 -5.39 -8.00 -2.21
N GLN A 115 -5.86 -7.93 -3.43
CA GLN A 115 -5.46 -8.85 -4.47
C GLN A 115 -4.04 -8.54 -4.96
N ASN A 116 -3.41 -9.50 -5.66
CA ASN A 116 -2.10 -9.29 -6.27
C ASN A 116 -2.10 -8.02 -7.11
N ASN A 117 -1.11 -7.16 -6.88
CA ASN A 117 -0.92 -5.92 -7.62
C ASN A 117 -2.20 -5.06 -7.72
N GLN A 118 -2.98 -4.97 -6.64
CA GLN A 118 -4.20 -4.16 -6.57
C GLN A 118 -4.34 -3.49 -5.19
N GLY A 119 -3.33 -2.68 -4.85
CA GLY A 119 -3.24 -1.95 -3.60
C GLY A 119 -3.94 -0.60 -3.62
N LEU A 120 -3.30 0.42 -3.06
CA LEU A 120 -3.84 1.78 -2.99
C LEU A 120 -3.43 2.58 -4.22
N GLU A 121 -4.38 2.83 -5.12
CA GLU A 121 -4.19 3.53 -6.38
C GLU A 121 -4.39 5.04 -6.28
N GLY A 122 -5.53 5.45 -5.80
CA GLY A 122 -5.90 6.86 -5.74
C GLY A 122 -5.73 7.45 -4.35
N MET A 123 -5.18 8.66 -4.26
CA MET A 123 -5.06 9.37 -3.00
C MET A 123 -5.24 10.88 -3.16
N SER A 124 -5.89 11.52 -2.19
CA SER A 124 -6.07 12.97 -2.17
C SER A 124 -6.19 13.48 -0.75
N MET A 125 -5.71 14.69 -0.51
CA MET A 125 -5.94 15.45 0.72
C MET A 125 -7.18 16.32 0.57
N THR A 126 -8.00 16.44 1.64
CA THR A 126 -9.08 17.41 1.65
C THR A 126 -8.54 18.84 1.59
N PRO A 127 -9.30 19.80 1.01
CA PRO A 127 -8.84 21.19 0.85
C PRO A 127 -8.45 21.89 2.16
N ASP A 128 -9.04 21.46 3.28
CA ASP A 128 -8.72 21.98 4.62
C ASP A 128 -7.53 21.25 5.29
N GLY A 129 -6.94 20.27 4.60
CA GLY A 129 -5.79 19.50 5.09
C GLY A 129 -6.08 18.54 6.25
N LYS A 130 -7.36 18.33 6.61
CA LYS A 130 -7.70 17.52 7.78
C LYS A 130 -7.74 16.03 7.54
N PHE A 131 -8.06 15.63 6.31
CA PHE A 131 -8.19 14.21 5.97
C PHE A 131 -7.40 13.87 4.72
N LEU A 132 -6.77 12.71 4.76
CA LEU A 132 -6.18 12.05 3.60
C LEU A 132 -7.08 10.88 3.21
N ILE A 133 -7.50 10.84 1.95
CA ILE A 133 -8.38 9.80 1.42
C ILE A 133 -7.57 8.95 0.47
N ALA A 134 -7.58 7.63 0.67
CA ALA A 134 -6.95 6.67 -0.23
C ALA A 134 -7.97 5.63 -0.69
N VAL A 135 -7.86 5.18 -1.93
CA VAL A 135 -8.81 4.23 -2.54
C VAL A 135 -8.07 3.00 -3.00
N LEU A 136 -8.57 1.83 -2.60
CA LEU A 136 -8.07 0.54 -3.07
C LEU A 136 -8.50 0.34 -4.54
N GLN A 137 -7.61 -0.15 -5.38
CA GLN A 137 -7.85 -0.35 -6.81
C GLN A 137 -9.07 -1.23 -7.08
N SER A 138 -9.25 -2.27 -6.29
CA SER A 138 -10.26 -3.30 -6.51
C SER A 138 -10.79 -3.84 -5.19
N ALA A 139 -11.86 -4.64 -5.26
CA ALA A 139 -12.37 -5.36 -4.10
C ALA A 139 -11.29 -6.25 -3.47
N ALA A 140 -11.17 -6.21 -2.14
CA ALA A 140 -10.33 -7.17 -1.43
C ALA A 140 -10.85 -8.60 -1.62
N ARG A 141 -10.02 -9.61 -1.36
CA ARG A 141 -10.39 -11.02 -1.53
C ARG A 141 -11.70 -11.38 -0.85
N GLN A 142 -11.85 -11.01 0.42
CA GLN A 142 -13.05 -11.27 1.23
C GLN A 142 -14.26 -10.39 0.84
N ASP A 143 -14.06 -9.35 0.04
CA ASP A 143 -15.12 -8.46 -0.45
C ASP A 143 -15.62 -8.85 -1.85
N GLY A 144 -15.35 -10.09 -2.27
CA GLY A 144 -15.70 -10.63 -3.58
C GLY A 144 -14.61 -10.46 -4.63
N GLY A 145 -13.40 -10.09 -4.24
CA GLY A 145 -12.28 -9.89 -5.15
C GLY A 145 -11.74 -11.15 -5.82
N ASP A 146 -12.14 -12.33 -5.36
CA ASP A 146 -11.71 -13.64 -5.88
C ASP A 146 -12.29 -13.98 -7.27
N SER A 147 -13.29 -13.22 -7.74
CA SER A 147 -13.90 -13.43 -9.07
C SER A 147 -14.20 -12.11 -9.76
N GLY A 148 -13.91 -12.02 -11.05
CA GLY A 148 -14.24 -10.85 -11.86
C GLY A 148 -15.74 -10.50 -11.87
N SER A 149 -16.63 -11.48 -11.64
CA SER A 149 -18.08 -11.26 -11.58
C SER A 149 -18.57 -10.67 -10.25
N THR A 150 -17.81 -10.80 -9.18
CA THR A 150 -18.13 -10.31 -7.82
C THR A 150 -17.30 -9.13 -7.37
N ARG A 151 -16.29 -8.74 -8.13
CA ARG A 151 -15.33 -7.66 -7.87
C ARG A 151 -15.96 -6.28 -8.09
N GLN A 152 -16.97 -5.93 -7.29
CA GLN A 152 -17.78 -4.73 -7.48
C GLN A 152 -17.59 -3.66 -6.40
N ASN A 153 -17.08 -4.05 -5.24
CA ASN A 153 -17.01 -3.16 -4.08
C ASN A 153 -15.56 -2.93 -3.68
N THR A 154 -15.01 -1.77 -4.01
CA THR A 154 -13.71 -1.38 -3.45
C THR A 154 -13.89 -0.60 -2.16
N ARG A 155 -12.79 -0.20 -1.52
CA ARG A 155 -12.80 0.54 -0.26
C ARG A 155 -12.11 1.88 -0.41
N ALA A 156 -12.73 2.92 0.16
CA ALA A 156 -12.12 4.21 0.40
C ALA A 156 -11.79 4.34 1.90
N LEU A 157 -10.54 4.66 2.19
CA LEU A 157 -10.00 4.83 3.53
C LEU A 157 -9.82 6.32 3.79
N VAL A 158 -10.35 6.82 4.89
CA VAL A 158 -10.22 8.22 5.30
C VAL A 158 -9.39 8.28 6.56
N TYR A 159 -8.24 8.92 6.46
CA TYR A 159 -7.32 9.09 7.58
C TYR A 159 -7.41 10.51 8.11
N ASP A 160 -7.50 10.66 9.44
CA ASP A 160 -7.25 11.91 10.14
C ASP A 160 -5.78 12.28 9.97
N ALA A 161 -5.53 13.44 9.39
CA ALA A 161 -4.20 13.98 9.10
C ALA A 161 -3.80 15.11 10.06
N SER A 162 -4.43 15.21 11.23
CA SER A 162 -4.05 16.18 12.27
C SER A 162 -2.62 15.97 12.80
N ASP A 163 -2.16 14.71 12.78
CA ASP A 163 -0.76 14.34 12.96
C ASP A 163 -0.25 13.65 11.70
N LEU A 164 0.52 14.37 10.90
CA LEU A 164 1.04 13.87 9.63
C LEU A 164 2.07 12.74 9.79
N ALA A 165 2.65 12.57 10.97
CA ALA A 165 3.57 11.47 11.25
C ALA A 165 2.82 10.17 11.59
N HIS A 166 1.60 10.29 12.15
CA HIS A 166 0.82 9.16 12.64
C HIS A 166 -0.63 9.27 12.15
N LEU A 167 -0.85 9.06 10.85
CA LEU A 167 -2.19 9.03 10.28
C LEU A 167 -3.06 8.01 10.99
N LYS A 168 -4.28 8.42 11.35
CA LYS A 168 -5.26 7.55 12.03
C LYS A 168 -6.44 7.28 11.13
N LEU A 169 -6.75 6.02 10.87
CA LEU A 169 -7.98 5.66 10.16
C LEU A 169 -9.19 6.19 10.91
N ALA A 170 -9.90 7.14 10.30
CA ALA A 170 -11.12 7.74 10.86
C ALA A 170 -12.38 7.06 10.32
N HIS A 171 -12.40 6.76 9.02
CA HIS A 171 -13.55 6.12 8.37
C HIS A 171 -13.09 5.18 7.27
N GLU A 172 -13.93 4.18 7.01
CA GLU A 172 -13.80 3.24 5.91
C GLU A 172 -15.15 3.15 5.20
N TYR A 173 -15.16 3.32 3.89
CA TYR A 173 -16.36 3.28 3.07
C TYR A 173 -16.24 2.23 1.98
N VAL A 174 -17.34 1.54 1.71
CA VAL A 174 -17.48 0.71 0.50
C VAL A 174 -17.85 1.61 -0.65
N VAL A 175 -17.10 1.50 -1.74
CA VAL A 175 -17.34 2.24 -2.99
C VAL A 175 -17.74 1.25 -4.06
N PRO A 176 -19.03 1.24 -4.50
CA PRO A 176 -19.45 0.36 -5.59
C PRO A 176 -18.80 0.80 -6.91
N LEU A 177 -18.17 -0.14 -7.59
CA LEU A 177 -17.61 0.07 -8.92
C LEU A 177 -18.69 -0.19 -9.99
N PRO A 178 -18.72 0.59 -11.09
CA PRO A 178 -19.65 0.32 -12.18
C PRO A 178 -19.29 -1.00 -12.86
N VAL A 179 -20.31 -1.82 -13.12
CA VAL A 179 -20.16 -3.04 -13.89
C VAL A 179 -20.48 -2.74 -15.34
N PHE A 180 -19.49 -2.85 -16.19
CA PHE A 180 -19.67 -2.78 -17.65
C PHE A 180 -19.98 -4.19 -18.17
N LYS A 181 -21.08 -4.31 -18.89
CA LYS A 181 -21.49 -5.54 -19.60
C LYS A 181 -20.91 -5.55 -20.99
#